data_55b8ba6d0482057c04678ca60461ab79
#
_entry.id   55b8ba6d0482057c04678ca60461ab79
#
_cell.length_a   1.000
_cell.length_b   1.000
_cell.length_c   1.000
_cell.angle_alpha   90.00
_cell.angle_beta   90.00
_cell.angle_gamma   90.00
#
_symmetry.space_group_name_H-M   'P 1'
#
loop_
_entity.id
_entity.type
_entity.pdbx_description
1 polymer ?
#
loop_
_entity_poly.entity_id
_entity_poly.type
_entity_poly.pdbx_seq_one_letter_code
_entity_poly.pdbx_strand_id
1 'polypeptide(L)'
;MKAFGKVLLTGTLALGSLTAMNVETPKAHADGASEYCRYICGPSETLNNFTIQLSDTKYRLGQNIILRATNDNAYDVHYTASFEKQYDTGWDYYDADFRYGSLLPAGTNVYEDFAADTGNGGAIATPGTYRMKIEVTHADGHVDIMYTSPITLLN
;
A
#
# COMPACT_ATOMS: atom_id res chain seq x y z
N MET A 1 -79.79 -22.20 5.82
CA MET A 1 -78.59 -22.98 6.14
C MET A 1 -77.47 -22.57 5.19
N LYS A 2 -76.49 -21.83 5.68
CA LYS A 2 -75.42 -21.26 4.83
C LYS A 2 -74.13 -22.05 5.09
N ALA A 3 -73.63 -22.72 4.04
CA ALA A 3 -72.41 -23.44 4.06
C ALA A 3 -71.24 -22.45 3.91
N PHE A 4 -70.30 -22.48 4.88
CA PHE A 4 -69.08 -21.73 4.80
C PHE A 4 -68.01 -22.54 4.07
N GLY A 5 -67.62 -22.06 2.89
CA GLY A 5 -66.49 -22.61 2.16
C GLY A 5 -65.15 -22.15 2.81
N LYS A 6 -64.33 -23.10 3.20
CA LYS A 6 -62.94 -22.86 3.64
C LYS A 6 -62.07 -22.65 2.39
N VAL A 7 -61.55 -21.45 2.24
CA VAL A 7 -60.48 -21.16 1.28
C VAL A 7 -59.15 -21.52 1.94
N LEU A 8 -58.51 -22.55 1.43
CA LEU A 8 -57.11 -22.88 1.76
C LEU A 8 -56.18 -21.98 0.91
N LEU A 9 -55.57 -21.00 1.56
CA LEU A 9 -54.52 -20.22 0.94
C LEU A 9 -53.20 -21.00 1.09
N THR A 10 -52.78 -21.69 0.04
CA THR A 10 -51.47 -22.27 -0.09
C THR A 10 -50.48 -21.17 -0.44
N GLY A 11 -49.84 -20.61 0.57
CA GLY A 11 -48.73 -19.70 0.38
C GLY A 11 -47.48 -20.49 0.00
N THR A 12 -47.07 -20.43 -1.25
CA THR A 12 -45.75 -20.86 -1.71
C THR A 12 -44.73 -19.87 -1.21
N LEU A 13 -43.96 -20.28 -0.19
CA LEU A 13 -42.72 -19.60 0.21
C LEU A 13 -41.71 -19.79 -0.92
N ALA A 14 -41.55 -18.76 -1.74
CA ALA A 14 -40.41 -18.64 -2.61
C ALA A 14 -39.18 -18.42 -1.73
N LEU A 15 -38.40 -19.46 -1.50
CA LEU A 15 -37.06 -19.38 -0.96
C LEU A 15 -36.20 -18.64 -2.00
N GLY A 16 -36.09 -17.31 -1.82
CA GLY A 16 -35.11 -16.52 -2.51
C GLY A 16 -33.73 -17.03 -2.17
N SER A 17 -33.06 -17.59 -3.16
CA SER A 17 -31.66 -17.92 -3.08
C SER A 17 -30.88 -16.65 -2.79
N LEU A 18 -30.43 -16.49 -1.55
CA LEU A 18 -29.37 -15.58 -1.20
C LEU A 18 -28.11 -16.10 -1.90
N THR A 19 -27.86 -15.58 -3.10
CA THR A 19 -26.53 -15.66 -3.68
C THR A 19 -25.62 -14.89 -2.73
N ALA A 20 -24.91 -15.62 -1.87
CA ALA A 20 -23.80 -15.07 -1.14
C ALA A 20 -22.83 -14.48 -2.17
N MET A 21 -22.83 -13.15 -2.29
CA MET A 21 -21.73 -12.46 -2.93
C MET A 21 -20.51 -12.81 -2.08
N ASN A 22 -19.68 -13.69 -2.60
CA ASN A 22 -18.33 -13.86 -2.12
C ASN A 22 -17.63 -12.51 -2.35
N VAL A 23 -17.68 -11.65 -1.34
CA VAL A 23 -16.72 -10.58 -1.20
C VAL A 23 -15.43 -11.31 -0.87
N GLU A 24 -14.65 -11.61 -1.90
CA GLU A 24 -13.27 -12.02 -1.69
C GLU A 24 -12.59 -10.84 -1.00
N THR A 25 -12.44 -10.97 0.32
CA THR A 25 -11.47 -10.16 1.04
C THR A 25 -10.14 -10.38 0.32
N PRO A 26 -9.44 -9.32 -0.12
CA PRO A 26 -8.11 -9.50 -0.69
C PRO A 26 -7.29 -10.29 0.33
N LYS A 27 -7.01 -11.54 0.02
CA LYS A 27 -6.02 -12.32 0.76
C LYS A 27 -4.73 -11.55 0.63
N ALA A 28 -4.26 -10.98 1.73
CA ALA A 28 -2.86 -10.65 1.83
C ALA A 28 -2.10 -11.93 1.50
N HIS A 29 -1.51 -12.00 0.32
CA HIS A 29 -0.63 -13.09 -0.06
C HIS A 29 0.61 -12.98 0.82
N ALA A 30 0.56 -13.63 1.99
CA ALA A 30 1.74 -14.08 2.67
C ALA A 30 2.20 -15.34 1.90
N ASP A 31 2.53 -15.17 0.63
CA ASP A 31 3.17 -16.24 -0.12
C ASP A 31 4.58 -16.42 0.43
N GLY A 32 4.83 -17.66 0.82
CA GLY A 32 6.10 -18.09 1.34
C GLY A 32 7.24 -17.58 0.45
N ALA A 33 8.30 -17.12 1.09
CA ALA A 33 9.49 -16.59 0.48
C ALA A 33 9.89 -17.42 -0.76
N SER A 34 9.56 -16.92 -1.94
CA SER A 34 9.97 -17.53 -3.18
C SER A 34 11.48 -17.38 -3.27
N GLU A 35 12.15 -18.43 -3.67
CA GLU A 35 13.61 -18.54 -3.87
C GLU A 35 14.20 -17.44 -4.78
N TYR A 36 13.34 -16.64 -5.41
CA TYR A 36 13.68 -15.50 -6.27
C TYR A 36 13.74 -14.15 -5.57
N CYS A 37 13.38 -14.08 -4.31
CA CYS A 37 13.37 -12.83 -3.57
C CYS A 37 14.74 -12.55 -2.94
N ARG A 38 15.73 -12.16 -3.75
CA ARG A 38 17.07 -11.86 -3.25
C ARG A 38 17.23 -10.46 -2.64
N TYR A 39 16.40 -9.50 -3.03
CA TYR A 39 16.61 -8.09 -2.67
C TYR A 39 15.37 -7.32 -2.22
N ILE A 40 14.18 -7.62 -2.77
CA ILE A 40 12.94 -6.90 -2.44
C ILE A 40 11.81 -7.91 -2.27
N CYS A 41 11.48 -8.21 -1.01
CA CYS A 41 10.52 -9.23 -0.62
C CYS A 41 9.36 -8.69 0.21
N GLY A 42 9.37 -7.41 0.47
CA GLY A 42 8.34 -6.74 1.24
C GLY A 42 7.06 -6.51 0.43
N PRO A 43 6.05 -5.95 1.08
CA PRO A 43 4.76 -5.68 0.46
C PRO A 43 4.88 -4.66 -0.67
N SER A 44 4.00 -4.79 -1.65
CA SER A 44 3.87 -3.86 -2.77
C SER A 44 2.47 -3.26 -2.81
N GLU A 45 2.39 -2.00 -3.27
CA GLU A 45 1.16 -1.26 -3.52
C GLU A 45 1.19 -0.76 -4.96
N THR A 46 0.04 -0.85 -5.66
CA THR A 46 -0.08 -0.40 -7.06
C THR A 46 -1.28 0.52 -7.21
N LEU A 47 -1.08 1.65 -7.86
CA LEU A 47 -2.13 2.59 -8.23
C LEU A 47 -1.82 3.15 -9.62
N ASN A 48 -2.80 3.14 -10.54
CA ASN A 48 -2.71 3.73 -11.88
C ASN A 48 -1.41 3.38 -12.63
N ASN A 49 -1.05 2.08 -12.68
CA ASN A 49 0.16 1.54 -13.30
C ASN A 49 1.49 2.10 -12.72
N PHE A 50 1.44 2.59 -11.50
CA PHE A 50 2.64 2.89 -10.72
C PHE A 50 2.68 1.97 -9.51
N THR A 51 3.79 1.26 -9.32
CA THR A 51 3.97 0.29 -8.24
C THR A 51 5.13 0.70 -7.35
N ILE A 52 4.91 0.64 -6.03
CA ILE A 52 5.95 0.75 -5.02
C ILE A 52 6.07 -0.56 -4.26
N GLN A 53 7.28 -0.95 -3.91
CA GLN A 53 7.56 -2.17 -3.14
C GLN A 53 8.71 -1.94 -2.18
N LEU A 54 8.52 -2.30 -0.91
CA LEU A 54 9.57 -2.28 0.10
C LEU A 54 10.42 -3.55 0.06
N SER A 55 11.67 -3.48 0.48
CA SER A 55 12.49 -4.68 0.69
C SER A 55 12.03 -5.49 1.91
N ASP A 56 11.57 -4.83 2.96
CA ASP A 56 11.05 -5.42 4.20
C ASP A 56 10.07 -4.45 4.88
N THR A 57 9.47 -4.87 5.97
CA THR A 57 8.67 -4.03 6.88
C THR A 57 9.32 -3.82 8.24
N LYS A 58 10.45 -4.46 8.51
CA LYS A 58 11.18 -4.35 9.77
C LYS A 58 12.66 -4.06 9.52
N TYR A 59 13.13 -2.96 10.07
CA TYR A 59 14.51 -2.50 9.92
C TYR A 59 15.09 -2.18 11.29
N ARG A 60 16.42 -2.14 11.37
CA ARG A 60 17.16 -1.65 12.52
C ARG A 60 17.88 -0.35 12.16
N LEU A 61 18.18 0.47 13.15
CA LEU A 61 19.07 1.60 12.97
C LEU A 61 20.41 1.13 12.33
N GLY A 62 20.87 1.87 11.34
CA GLY A 62 22.05 1.52 10.52
C GLY A 62 21.74 0.67 9.28
N GLN A 63 20.51 0.23 9.08
CA GLN A 63 20.09 -0.45 7.85
C GLN A 63 19.49 0.54 6.83
N ASN A 64 19.56 0.18 5.56
CA ASN A 64 18.86 0.93 4.51
C ASN A 64 17.44 0.36 4.29
N ILE A 65 16.48 1.26 4.19
CA ILE A 65 15.13 0.98 3.70
C ILE A 65 15.19 1.10 2.19
N ILE A 66 14.99 -0.03 1.50
CA ILE A 66 15.02 -0.04 0.04
C ILE A 66 13.60 -0.01 -0.48
N LEU A 67 13.31 0.97 -1.33
CA LEU A 67 12.06 1.11 -2.08
C LEU A 67 12.34 0.85 -3.56
N ARG A 68 11.58 -0.04 -4.17
CA ARG A 68 11.50 -0.16 -5.62
C ARG A 68 10.28 0.62 -6.10
N ALA A 69 10.47 1.55 -7.01
CA ALA A 69 9.40 2.21 -7.75
C ALA A 69 9.40 1.71 -9.19
N THR A 70 8.23 1.38 -9.73
CA THR A 70 8.03 0.89 -11.11
C THR A 70 6.96 1.72 -11.78
N ASN A 71 7.27 2.23 -12.96
CA ASN A 71 6.33 2.97 -13.81
C ASN A 71 5.95 2.09 -15.01
N ASP A 72 4.78 1.50 -14.98
CA ASP A 72 4.22 0.70 -16.09
C ASP A 72 3.34 1.54 -17.03
N ASN A 73 3.33 2.88 -16.88
CA ASN A 73 2.67 3.79 -17.80
C ASN A 73 3.47 3.91 -19.11
N ALA A 74 2.79 4.32 -20.18
CA ALA A 74 3.40 4.63 -21.47
C ALA A 74 4.05 6.01 -21.53
N TYR A 75 4.13 6.73 -20.40
CA TYR A 75 4.70 8.08 -20.26
C TYR A 75 5.49 8.19 -18.96
N ASP A 76 6.38 9.18 -18.92
CA ASP A 76 7.18 9.49 -17.75
C ASP A 76 6.31 10.05 -16.62
N VAL A 77 6.64 9.67 -15.39
CA VAL A 77 6.01 10.22 -14.19
C VAL A 77 7.06 10.86 -13.29
N HIS A 78 6.66 11.91 -12.57
CA HIS A 78 7.46 12.46 -11.50
C HIS A 78 6.89 11.99 -10.17
N TYR A 79 7.72 11.42 -9.28
CA TYR A 79 7.26 11.05 -7.95
C TYR A 79 8.09 11.73 -6.86
N THR A 80 7.47 11.93 -5.71
CA THR A 80 8.14 12.37 -4.49
C THR A 80 7.82 11.41 -3.35
N ALA A 81 8.79 11.20 -2.48
CA ALA A 81 8.68 10.36 -1.30
C ALA A 81 8.98 11.17 -0.04
N SER A 82 8.19 10.96 1.00
CA SER A 82 8.40 11.50 2.33
C SER A 82 8.06 10.46 3.38
N PHE A 83 8.62 10.58 4.59
CA PHE A 83 8.28 9.71 5.70
C PHE A 83 7.22 10.33 6.60
N GLU A 84 6.24 9.51 7.00
CA GLU A 84 5.31 9.81 8.07
C GLU A 84 5.58 8.85 9.23
N LYS A 85 5.52 9.36 10.45
CA LYS A 85 5.63 8.60 11.70
C LYS A 85 4.25 8.45 12.33
N GLN A 86 4.00 7.29 12.91
CA GLN A 86 2.79 7.03 13.68
C GLN A 86 2.95 7.59 15.09
N TYR A 87 2.02 8.46 15.49
CA TYR A 87 1.84 9.00 16.82
C TYR A 87 0.47 8.57 17.39
N ASP A 88 0.21 8.85 18.64
CA ASP A 88 -1.10 8.55 19.27
C ASP A 88 -2.27 9.26 18.57
N THR A 89 -2.01 10.40 17.94
CA THR A 89 -2.98 11.20 17.18
C THR A 89 -3.15 10.78 15.73
N GLY A 90 -2.34 9.83 15.23
CA GLY A 90 -2.35 9.37 13.86
C GLY A 90 -0.98 9.50 13.18
N TRP A 91 -1.01 9.62 11.85
CA TRP A 91 0.18 9.76 11.03
C TRP A 91 0.50 11.24 10.82
N ASP A 92 1.77 11.61 10.99
CA ASP A 92 2.26 12.96 10.70
C ASP A 92 3.66 12.89 10.06
N TYR A 93 4.05 13.94 9.35
CA TYR A 93 5.39 14.02 8.75
C TYR A 93 6.45 13.87 9.83
N TYR A 94 7.39 12.96 9.58
CA TYR A 94 8.51 12.73 10.50
C TYR A 94 9.55 13.87 10.42
N ASP A 95 9.90 14.23 9.19
CA ASP A 95 10.77 15.37 8.88
C ASP A 95 10.17 16.11 7.69
N ALA A 96 9.66 17.31 7.94
CA ALA A 96 9.00 18.12 6.92
C ALA A 96 9.96 18.57 5.80
N ASP A 97 11.27 18.62 6.09
CA ASP A 97 12.29 19.02 5.13
C ASP A 97 12.79 17.83 4.29
N PHE A 98 12.56 16.59 4.75
CA PHE A 98 12.93 15.41 3.98
C PHE A 98 11.90 15.14 2.89
N ARG A 99 12.26 15.45 1.66
CA ARG A 99 11.53 15.07 0.45
C ARG A 99 12.52 14.59 -0.59
N TYR A 100 12.34 13.36 -1.02
CA TYR A 100 13.05 12.81 -2.16
C TYR A 100 12.14 12.91 -3.39
N GLY A 101 12.69 13.29 -4.54
CA GLY A 101 11.92 13.35 -5.80
C GLY A 101 12.75 12.91 -6.98
N SER A 102 12.12 12.17 -7.90
CA SER A 102 12.75 11.67 -9.12
C SER A 102 11.77 11.63 -10.29
N LEU A 103 12.32 11.75 -11.49
CA LEU A 103 11.61 11.43 -12.74
C LEU A 103 11.83 9.94 -13.03
N LEU A 104 10.73 9.20 -13.24
CA LEU A 104 10.79 7.80 -13.62
C LEU A 104 10.25 7.62 -15.04
N PRO A 105 11.12 7.27 -16.01
CA PRO A 105 10.72 7.10 -17.41
C PRO A 105 9.69 5.98 -17.59
N ALA A 106 8.94 6.07 -18.67
CA ALA A 106 7.96 5.08 -19.08
C ALA A 106 8.55 3.66 -19.12
N GLY A 107 7.84 2.69 -18.56
CA GLY A 107 8.22 1.28 -18.60
C GLY A 107 9.50 0.94 -17.82
N THR A 108 9.94 1.79 -16.87
CA THR A 108 11.17 1.58 -16.10
C THR A 108 10.91 1.39 -14.61
N ASN A 109 11.95 0.94 -13.90
CA ASN A 109 11.95 0.89 -12.44
C ASN A 109 13.26 1.44 -11.87
N VAL A 110 13.21 1.88 -10.63
CA VAL A 110 14.36 2.37 -9.86
C VAL A 110 14.34 1.76 -8.46
N TYR A 111 15.52 1.66 -7.87
CA TYR A 111 15.72 1.30 -6.47
C TYR A 111 16.27 2.50 -5.73
N GLU A 112 15.59 2.88 -4.65
CA GLU A 112 15.96 4.00 -3.80
C GLU A 112 16.34 3.49 -2.42
N ASP A 113 17.46 4.00 -1.92
CA ASP A 113 18.00 3.66 -0.61
C ASP A 113 17.82 4.81 0.37
N PHE A 114 17.11 4.57 1.46
CA PHE A 114 16.90 5.54 2.53
C PHE A 114 17.59 5.06 3.80
N ALA A 115 18.60 5.76 4.26
CA ALA A 115 19.31 5.38 5.47
C ALA A 115 18.43 5.55 6.73
N ALA A 116 18.32 4.48 7.51
CA ALA A 116 17.75 4.53 8.85
C ALA A 116 18.89 4.75 9.85
N ASP A 117 19.36 6.00 9.99
CA ASP A 117 20.56 6.36 10.75
C ASP A 117 20.32 7.59 11.62
N THR A 118 20.99 7.65 12.77
CA THR A 118 21.01 8.79 13.68
C THR A 118 22.01 9.87 13.26
N GLY A 119 22.80 9.64 12.21
CA GLY A 119 23.78 10.59 11.67
C GLY A 119 23.13 11.69 10.82
N ASN A 120 23.93 12.69 10.43
CA ASN A 120 23.48 13.75 9.52
C ASN A 120 23.16 13.18 8.15
N GLY A 121 21.88 13.17 7.78
CA GLY A 121 21.40 12.73 6.46
C GLY A 121 20.61 11.42 6.46
N GLY A 122 20.34 10.81 7.60
CA GLY A 122 19.41 9.68 7.69
C GLY A 122 17.96 10.12 7.45
N ALA A 123 17.23 9.36 6.66
CA ALA A 123 15.83 9.64 6.35
C ALA A 123 14.92 9.47 7.59
N ILE A 124 15.24 8.50 8.46
CA ILE A 124 14.59 8.28 9.76
C ILE A 124 15.65 7.90 10.79
N ALA A 125 15.59 8.51 11.98
CA ALA A 125 16.66 8.43 12.98
C ALA A 125 16.20 7.90 14.35
N THR A 126 14.93 7.63 14.56
CA THR A 126 14.42 7.17 15.86
C THR A 126 13.56 5.93 15.70
N PRO A 127 13.62 4.97 16.63
CA PRO A 127 12.74 3.83 16.61
C PRO A 127 11.25 4.22 16.58
N GLY A 128 10.43 3.40 15.95
CA GLY A 128 9.01 3.65 15.84
C GLY A 128 8.37 2.99 14.63
N THR A 129 7.12 3.35 14.39
CA THR A 129 6.36 2.90 13.22
C THR A 129 6.27 4.05 12.22
N TYR A 130 6.61 3.76 10.99
CA TYR A 130 6.66 4.70 9.88
C TYR A 130 5.89 4.19 8.68
N ARG A 131 5.58 5.05 7.74
CA ARG A 131 5.22 4.73 6.35
C ARG A 131 5.80 5.77 5.42
N MET A 132 5.96 5.41 4.17
CA MET A 132 6.29 6.40 3.14
C MET A 132 5.00 6.87 2.48
N LYS A 133 4.87 8.18 2.34
CA LYS A 133 3.90 8.83 1.47
C LYS A 133 4.57 9.10 0.13
N ILE A 134 3.99 8.59 -0.94
CA ILE A 134 4.46 8.77 -2.31
C ILE A 134 3.42 9.58 -3.06
N GLU A 135 3.83 10.69 -3.62
CA GLU A 135 3.01 11.52 -4.50
C GLU A 135 3.51 11.33 -5.93
N VAL A 136 2.65 10.84 -6.83
CA VAL A 136 2.98 10.56 -8.24
C VAL A 136 2.26 11.57 -9.11
N THR A 137 3.02 12.39 -9.83
CA THR A 137 2.49 13.37 -10.78
C THR A 137 2.56 12.78 -12.18
N HIS A 138 1.39 12.63 -12.80
CA HIS A 138 1.22 12.13 -14.17
C HIS A 138 1.39 13.23 -15.22
N ALA A 139 1.52 12.82 -16.49
CA ALA A 139 1.75 13.74 -17.60
C ALA A 139 0.63 14.78 -17.82
N ASP A 140 -0.59 14.47 -17.40
CA ASP A 140 -1.76 15.36 -17.45
C ASP A 140 -1.87 16.31 -16.25
N GLY A 141 -0.93 16.22 -15.30
CA GLY A 141 -0.89 16.98 -14.06
C GLY A 141 -1.74 16.39 -12.93
N HIS A 142 -2.38 15.23 -13.14
CA HIS A 142 -3.03 14.50 -12.06
C HIS A 142 -1.99 14.02 -11.04
N VAL A 143 -2.35 14.06 -9.75
CA VAL A 143 -1.50 13.59 -8.66
C VAL A 143 -2.18 12.47 -7.91
N ASP A 144 -1.55 11.30 -7.92
CA ASP A 144 -1.91 10.18 -7.07
C ASP A 144 -1.14 10.20 -5.76
N ILE A 145 -1.79 9.81 -4.68
CA ILE A 145 -1.16 9.64 -3.37
C ILE A 145 -1.23 8.18 -2.99
N MET A 146 -0.07 7.61 -2.72
CA MET A 146 0.09 6.22 -2.27
C MET A 146 0.81 6.18 -0.92
N TYR A 147 0.60 5.10 -0.19
CA TYR A 147 1.30 4.84 1.07
C TYR A 147 1.90 3.44 1.04
N THR A 148 3.11 3.29 1.54
CA THR A 148 3.65 1.95 1.80
C THR A 148 2.92 1.30 2.97
N SER A 149 3.02 -0.02 3.06
CA SER A 149 2.73 -0.73 4.31
C SER A 149 3.57 -0.15 5.46
N PRO A 150 3.10 -0.25 6.72
CA PRO A 150 3.85 0.25 7.87
C PRO A 150 5.23 -0.39 8.00
N ILE A 151 6.22 0.44 8.30
CA ILE A 151 7.63 0.10 8.53
C ILE A 151 7.90 0.20 10.02
N THR A 152 8.42 -0.85 10.65
CA THR A 152 8.87 -0.81 12.04
C THR A 152 10.39 -0.63 12.07
N LEU A 153 10.85 0.47 12.66
CA LEU A 153 12.26 0.71 12.95
C LEU A 153 12.56 0.32 14.40
N LEU A 154 13.48 -0.61 14.55
CA LEU A 154 13.97 -1.13 15.83
C LEU A 154 15.33 -0.48 16.18
N ASN A 155 15.66 -0.52 17.47
CA ASN A 155 17.01 -0.19 17.94
C ASN A 155 18.08 -1.15 17.39
#